data_a47e92fb4d4951f62ce4de1c0aca6b3f
#
_entry.id   a47e92fb4d4951f62ce4de1c0aca6b3f
#
_cell.length_a   1.000
_cell.length_b   1.000
_cell.length_c   1.000
_cell.angle_alpha   90.00
_cell.angle_beta   90.00
_cell.angle_gamma   90.00
#
_symmetry.space_group_name_H-M   'P 1'
#
loop_
_entity.id
_entity.type
_entity.pdbx_description
1 polymer ?
#
loop_
_entity_poly.entity_id
_entity_poly.type
_entity_poly.pdbx_seq_one_letter_code
_entity_poly.pdbx_strand_id
1 'polypeptide(L)'
;MADIEKLECRECGRTYDLAPIHVCEFCFGPLEASYDYEAIDKATSREQIAAGPRSIWRYVDLLPVSADTPRVDLGAGFTPLVPAPRLGAELGISDLWLKNDTVNPTFSFKDRVVSVALTKAREFGLRIAAAGTTGNLGNSVAAHAAKAGMPAVVFMPADLEAGKVITTAVYGGTIVAIKGNYDEVNRLCAEVADAYPWAFVNTNVRAFYSEGSKTLSFEVVEQLGWR
;
A
#
# COMPACT_ATOMS: atom_id res chain seq x y z
N MET A 1 0.09 14.14 15.27
CA MET A 1 -0.23 13.26 14.13
C MET A 1 -0.82 14.09 13.02
N ALA A 2 -0.42 13.78 11.80
CA ALA A 2 -0.97 14.45 10.64
C ALA A 2 -2.44 14.06 10.50
N ASP A 3 -3.33 15.00 10.72
CA ASP A 3 -4.68 14.84 10.24
C ASP A 3 -4.65 15.08 8.74
N ILE A 4 -4.96 14.02 7.95
CA ILE A 4 -5.26 14.22 6.55
C ILE A 4 -6.61 14.90 6.49
N GLU A 5 -6.64 16.02 5.84
CA GLU A 5 -7.87 16.79 5.75
C GLU A 5 -8.78 16.32 4.62
N LYS A 6 -8.20 15.95 3.48
CA LYS A 6 -8.92 15.77 2.22
C LYS A 6 -8.22 14.83 1.26
N LEU A 7 -8.96 14.40 0.23
CA LEU A 7 -8.39 13.93 -1.03
C LEU A 7 -8.36 15.09 -2.02
N GLU A 8 -7.31 15.21 -2.80
CA GLU A 8 -7.16 16.21 -3.84
C GLU A 8 -6.91 15.57 -5.20
N CYS A 9 -7.57 16.05 -6.23
CA CYS A 9 -7.34 15.60 -7.60
C CYS A 9 -6.06 16.22 -8.15
N ARG A 10 -5.11 15.38 -8.54
CA ARG A 10 -3.83 15.80 -9.11
C ARG A 10 -3.96 16.61 -10.39
N GLU A 11 -5.01 16.37 -11.19
CA GLU A 11 -5.18 16.99 -12.50
C GLU A 11 -5.93 18.34 -12.44
N CYS A 12 -6.98 18.44 -11.62
CA CYS A 12 -7.83 19.63 -11.60
C CYS A 12 -7.90 20.36 -10.25
N GLY A 13 -7.22 19.88 -9.21
CA GLY A 13 -7.16 20.48 -7.88
C GLY A 13 -8.47 20.41 -7.07
N ARG A 14 -9.49 19.69 -7.54
CA ARG A 14 -10.73 19.51 -6.75
C ARG A 14 -10.46 18.67 -5.52
N THR A 15 -11.06 19.09 -4.42
CA THR A 15 -10.95 18.39 -3.13
C THR A 15 -12.22 17.62 -2.80
N TYR A 16 -12.04 16.52 -2.07
CA TYR A 16 -13.08 15.60 -1.61
C TYR A 16 -12.87 15.26 -0.14
N ASP A 17 -13.94 14.97 0.57
CA ASP A 17 -13.83 14.38 1.90
C ASP A 17 -13.15 13.01 1.82
N LEU A 18 -12.58 12.56 2.94
CA LEU A 18 -11.94 11.25 3.01
C LEU A 18 -12.97 10.13 2.83
N ALA A 19 -12.92 9.46 1.70
CA ALA A 19 -13.84 8.40 1.33
C ALA A 19 -13.13 7.34 0.47
N PRO A 20 -13.66 6.11 0.37
CA PRO A 20 -13.12 5.07 -0.51
C PRO A 20 -13.56 5.32 -1.98
N ILE A 21 -13.04 6.37 -2.57
CA ILE A 21 -13.25 6.77 -3.95
C ILE A 21 -11.94 6.66 -4.74
N HIS A 22 -12.01 6.30 -6.02
CA HIS A 22 -10.81 5.97 -6.78
C HIS A 22 -10.36 7.04 -7.78
N VAL A 23 -11.27 7.88 -8.24
CA VAL A 23 -10.98 8.94 -9.23
C VAL A 23 -11.80 10.19 -8.94
N CYS A 24 -11.35 11.30 -9.46
CA CYS A 24 -12.09 12.56 -9.46
C CYS A 24 -13.41 12.41 -10.25
N GLU A 25 -14.53 12.77 -9.65
CA GLU A 25 -15.86 12.69 -10.30
C GLU A 25 -16.01 13.67 -11.47
N PHE A 26 -15.13 14.68 -11.57
CA PHE A 26 -15.21 15.71 -12.62
C PHE A 26 -14.32 15.42 -13.83
N CYS A 27 -13.03 15.09 -13.60
CA CYS A 27 -12.06 14.92 -14.68
C CYS A 27 -11.48 13.52 -14.77
N PHE A 28 -11.93 12.60 -13.89
CA PHE A 28 -11.44 11.22 -13.78
C PHE A 28 -9.94 11.09 -13.47
N GLY A 29 -9.30 12.18 -13.05
CA GLY A 29 -7.91 12.18 -12.61
C GLY A 29 -7.70 11.44 -11.29
N PRO A 30 -6.46 11.02 -10.99
CA PRO A 30 -6.14 10.31 -9.75
C PRO A 30 -6.29 11.22 -8.54
N LEU A 31 -6.71 10.63 -7.42
CA LEU A 31 -6.82 11.31 -6.13
C LEU A 31 -5.61 10.99 -5.27
N GLU A 32 -5.11 11.99 -4.56
CA GLU A 32 -4.00 11.90 -3.60
C GLU A 32 -4.45 12.43 -2.24
N ALA A 33 -3.83 11.93 -1.17
CA ALA A 33 -4.06 12.44 0.18
C ALA A 33 -3.38 13.81 0.36
N SER A 34 -4.13 14.81 0.81
CA SER A 34 -3.62 16.14 1.13
C SER A 34 -3.29 16.21 2.62
N TYR A 35 -2.12 16.77 2.96
CA TYR A 35 -1.58 16.83 4.31
C TYR A 35 -1.33 18.26 4.76
N ASP A 36 -1.58 18.55 6.02
CA ASP A 36 -1.04 19.74 6.68
C ASP A 36 0.43 19.50 7.07
N TYR A 37 1.34 19.80 6.14
CA TYR A 37 2.77 19.63 6.37
C TYR A 37 3.32 20.54 7.48
N GLU A 38 2.70 21.71 7.76
CA GLU A 38 3.13 22.57 8.86
C GLU A 38 2.78 21.97 10.21
N ALA A 39 1.62 21.32 10.32
CA ALA A 39 1.24 20.59 11.52
C ALA A 39 2.12 19.35 11.74
N ILE A 40 2.47 18.65 10.66
CA ILE A 40 3.38 17.49 10.69
C ILE A 40 4.77 17.93 11.19
N ASP A 41 5.35 18.99 10.64
CA ASP A 41 6.67 19.49 10.99
C ASP A 41 6.76 19.85 12.47
N LYS A 42 5.68 20.38 13.06
CA LYS A 42 5.59 20.68 14.50
C LYS A 42 5.42 19.45 15.38
N ALA A 43 4.83 18.38 14.87
CA ALA A 43 4.43 17.17 15.62
C ALA A 43 5.49 16.06 15.56
N THR A 44 6.36 16.07 14.54
CA THR A 44 7.26 14.95 14.22
C THR A 44 8.71 15.42 14.15
N SER A 45 9.63 14.63 14.74
CA SER A 45 11.06 14.86 14.63
C SER A 45 11.80 13.60 14.17
N ARG A 46 13.06 13.76 13.73
CA ARG A 46 13.93 12.63 13.36
C ARG A 46 14.15 11.68 14.52
N GLU A 47 14.26 12.20 15.74
CA GLU A 47 14.43 11.44 16.97
C GLU A 47 13.18 10.61 17.30
N GLN A 48 12.00 11.19 17.13
CA GLN A 48 10.72 10.48 17.31
C GLN A 48 10.56 9.36 16.28
N ILE A 49 10.88 9.62 15.00
CA ILE A 49 10.91 8.62 13.95
C ILE A 49 11.90 7.49 14.33
N ALA A 50 13.11 7.83 14.74
CA ALA A 50 14.14 6.86 15.11
C ALA A 50 13.76 5.99 16.32
N ALA A 51 12.95 6.50 17.24
CA ALA A 51 12.41 5.77 18.39
C ALA A 51 11.21 4.86 18.03
N GLY A 52 10.64 5.00 16.83
CA GLY A 52 9.47 4.24 16.36
C GLY A 52 9.77 2.75 16.11
N PRO A 53 8.72 1.95 15.78
CA PRO A 53 8.88 0.52 15.52
C PRO A 53 9.75 0.26 14.28
N ARG A 54 10.29 -0.96 14.18
CA ARG A 54 11.04 -1.38 12.97
C ARG A 54 10.09 -1.92 11.89
N SER A 55 9.19 -1.06 11.42
CA SER A 55 8.23 -1.31 10.34
C SER A 55 7.87 0.01 9.67
N ILE A 56 6.99 -0.03 8.63
CA ILE A 56 6.46 1.20 7.99
C ILE A 56 5.76 2.13 8.98
N TRP A 57 5.25 1.61 10.09
CA TRP A 57 4.50 2.35 11.11
C TRP A 57 5.37 3.28 11.96
N ARG A 58 6.67 3.21 11.78
CA ARG A 58 7.67 4.18 12.25
C ARG A 58 7.37 5.60 11.72
N TYR A 59 6.78 5.68 10.54
CA TYR A 59 6.42 6.93 9.85
C TYR A 59 4.92 7.25 9.95
N VAL A 60 4.26 6.79 11.01
CA VAL A 60 2.80 6.90 11.16
C VAL A 60 2.29 8.33 11.05
N ASP A 61 3.05 9.32 11.53
CA ASP A 61 2.70 10.73 11.45
C ASP A 61 2.75 11.30 10.01
N LEU A 62 3.29 10.54 9.06
CA LEU A 62 3.36 10.84 7.64
C LEU A 62 2.42 9.95 6.80
N LEU A 63 1.57 9.14 7.46
CA LEU A 63 0.68 8.20 6.81
C LEU A 63 -0.79 8.55 7.03
N PRO A 64 -1.69 8.20 6.09
CA PRO A 64 -3.08 8.63 6.07
C PRO A 64 -3.99 7.82 7.01
N VAL A 65 -3.60 7.61 8.24
CA VAL A 65 -4.32 6.77 9.18
C VAL A 65 -4.46 7.45 10.54
N SER A 66 -5.63 7.29 11.17
CA SER A 66 -5.88 7.86 12.48
C SER A 66 -5.07 7.15 13.58
N ALA A 67 -4.77 7.88 14.66
CA ALA A 67 -3.99 7.37 15.79
C ALA A 67 -4.55 6.09 16.39
N ASP A 68 -5.85 6.09 16.58
CA ASP A 68 -6.55 5.08 17.36
C ASP A 68 -6.93 3.84 16.53
N THR A 69 -6.71 3.89 15.21
CA THR A 69 -7.01 2.74 14.34
C THR A 69 -6.02 1.60 14.57
N PRO A 70 -6.48 0.40 14.93
CA PRO A 70 -5.62 -0.76 15.01
C PRO A 70 -4.96 -1.07 13.66
N ARG A 71 -3.64 -1.10 13.64
CA ARG A 71 -2.83 -1.30 12.41
C ARG A 71 -2.99 -2.72 11.87
N VAL A 72 -3.14 -2.84 10.57
CA VAL A 72 -3.02 -4.12 9.87
C VAL A 72 -1.54 -4.30 9.54
N ASP A 73 -0.78 -4.88 10.46
CA ASP A 73 0.68 -4.97 10.38
C ASP A 73 1.16 -6.43 10.49
N LEU A 74 1.95 -6.83 9.51
CA LEU A 74 2.72 -8.08 9.48
C LEU A 74 4.22 -7.86 9.75
N GLY A 75 4.63 -6.65 10.10
CA GLY A 75 6.03 -6.22 10.20
C GLY A 75 6.60 -5.78 8.84
N ALA A 76 5.78 -5.20 7.97
CA ALA A 76 6.22 -4.70 6.68
C ALA A 76 7.17 -3.51 6.83
N GLY A 77 8.16 -3.44 5.96
CA GLY A 77 9.12 -2.34 5.90
C GLY A 77 10.33 -2.50 6.82
N PHE A 78 11.05 -1.41 7.01
CA PHE A 78 12.36 -1.34 7.66
C PHE A 78 13.35 -2.39 7.11
N THR A 79 13.27 -2.61 5.81
CA THR A 79 14.03 -3.60 5.08
C THR A 79 15.50 -3.19 4.92
N PRO A 80 16.44 -4.11 4.72
CA PRO A 80 17.85 -3.79 4.58
C PRO A 80 18.13 -2.84 3.41
N LEU A 81 19.01 -1.87 3.65
CA LEU A 81 19.67 -1.07 2.63
C LEU A 81 21.11 -1.57 2.53
N VAL A 82 21.47 -2.21 1.41
CA VAL A 82 22.70 -2.97 1.25
C VAL A 82 23.63 -2.25 0.25
N PRO A 83 24.87 -1.90 0.61
CA PRO A 83 25.83 -1.33 -0.33
C PRO A 83 26.21 -2.36 -1.39
N ALA A 84 26.32 -1.94 -2.64
CA ALA A 84 26.62 -2.80 -3.79
C ALA A 84 27.88 -2.32 -4.56
N PRO A 85 29.08 -2.27 -3.90
CA PRO A 85 30.27 -1.66 -4.50
C PRO A 85 30.78 -2.39 -5.72
N ARG A 86 30.64 -3.72 -5.79
CA ARG A 86 31.07 -4.50 -6.98
C ARG A 86 30.22 -4.17 -8.20
N LEU A 87 28.89 -4.18 -8.06
CA LEU A 87 27.97 -3.80 -9.11
C LEU A 87 28.14 -2.32 -9.49
N GLY A 88 28.34 -1.45 -8.50
CA GLY A 88 28.64 -0.04 -8.70
C GLY A 88 29.87 0.17 -9.57
N ALA A 89 30.96 -0.54 -9.30
CA ALA A 89 32.18 -0.46 -10.09
C ALA A 89 31.96 -0.89 -11.56
N GLU A 90 31.20 -1.95 -11.79
CA GLU A 90 30.88 -2.43 -13.17
C GLU A 90 29.98 -1.42 -13.92
N LEU A 91 29.11 -0.69 -13.22
CA LEU A 91 28.20 0.30 -13.81
C LEU A 91 28.77 1.73 -13.83
N GLY A 92 29.96 1.96 -13.27
CA GLY A 92 30.55 3.30 -13.12
C GLY A 92 29.82 4.18 -12.09
N ILE A 93 29.14 3.59 -11.11
CA ILE A 93 28.40 4.27 -10.05
C ILE A 93 29.21 4.12 -8.75
N SER A 94 29.70 5.22 -8.19
CA SER A 94 30.56 5.21 -7.01
C SER A 94 29.84 4.84 -5.69
N ASP A 95 28.55 5.16 -5.58
CA ASP A 95 27.75 4.95 -4.36
C ASP A 95 26.41 4.32 -4.71
N LEU A 96 26.41 2.99 -4.93
CA LEU A 96 25.24 2.20 -5.27
C LEU A 96 24.73 1.40 -4.07
N TRP A 97 23.44 1.56 -3.77
CA TRP A 97 22.75 0.85 -2.71
C TRP A 97 21.53 0.10 -3.22
N LEU A 98 21.26 -1.06 -2.64
CA LEU A 98 20.09 -1.88 -2.95
C LEU A 98 19.13 -1.89 -1.76
N LYS A 99 17.92 -1.38 -1.95
CA LYS A 99 16.83 -1.51 -0.98
C LYS A 99 16.17 -2.87 -1.18
N ASN A 100 16.36 -3.78 -0.22
CA ASN A 100 15.94 -5.17 -0.36
C ASN A 100 14.55 -5.43 0.22
N ASP A 101 13.50 -5.20 -0.57
CA ASP A 101 12.12 -5.46 -0.19
C ASP A 101 11.67 -6.93 -0.37
N THR A 102 12.57 -7.83 -0.82
CA THR A 102 12.25 -9.25 -0.90
C THR A 102 12.18 -9.93 0.47
N VAL A 103 12.59 -9.24 1.53
CA VAL A 103 12.50 -9.73 2.92
C VAL A 103 11.21 -9.29 3.65
N ASN A 104 10.33 -8.57 2.99
CA ASN A 104 9.00 -8.28 3.51
C ASN A 104 8.20 -9.57 3.77
N PRO A 105 7.16 -9.55 4.63
CA PRO A 105 6.40 -10.75 5.05
C PRO A 105 5.87 -11.63 3.93
N THR A 106 5.46 -11.06 2.80
CA THR A 106 5.05 -11.83 1.60
C THR A 106 6.05 -11.70 0.44
N PHE A 107 7.32 -11.41 0.79
CA PHE A 107 8.46 -11.33 -0.13
C PHE A 107 8.34 -10.26 -1.20
N SER A 108 7.61 -9.18 -0.95
CA SER A 108 7.46 -8.11 -1.92
C SER A 108 7.19 -6.73 -1.29
N PHE A 109 7.45 -5.70 -2.08
CA PHE A 109 7.09 -4.31 -1.79
C PHE A 109 5.60 -4.13 -1.45
N LYS A 110 4.72 -5.04 -1.92
CA LYS A 110 3.27 -4.90 -1.77
C LYS A 110 2.80 -4.90 -0.32
N ASP A 111 3.59 -5.45 0.60
CA ASP A 111 3.27 -5.43 2.02
C ASP A 111 3.18 -4.02 2.60
N ARG A 112 4.00 -3.08 2.12
CA ARG A 112 3.96 -1.68 2.53
C ARG A 112 2.62 -1.02 2.22
N VAL A 113 2.22 -1.11 0.97
CA VAL A 113 1.03 -0.44 0.44
C VAL A 113 -0.26 -1.09 0.93
N VAL A 114 -0.28 -2.42 1.06
CA VAL A 114 -1.46 -3.16 1.54
C VAL A 114 -1.69 -2.94 3.02
N SER A 115 -0.63 -2.88 3.83
CA SER A 115 -0.73 -2.59 5.27
C SER A 115 -1.45 -1.24 5.51
N VAL A 116 -1.07 -0.18 4.80
CA VAL A 116 -1.73 1.13 4.90
C VAL A 116 -3.16 1.08 4.35
N ALA A 117 -3.37 0.52 3.16
CA ALA A 117 -4.67 0.45 2.52
C ALA A 117 -5.72 -0.29 3.36
N LEU A 118 -5.37 -1.45 3.93
CA LEU A 118 -6.32 -2.21 4.74
C LEU A 118 -6.53 -1.61 6.13
N THR A 119 -5.53 -0.92 6.70
CA THR A 119 -5.75 -0.12 7.91
C THR A 119 -6.78 0.97 7.64
N LYS A 120 -6.64 1.71 6.55
CA LYS A 120 -7.59 2.77 6.17
C LYS A 120 -8.96 2.21 5.78
N ALA A 121 -9.01 1.08 5.11
CA ALA A 121 -10.27 0.39 4.79
C ALA A 121 -11.09 0.06 6.05
N ARG A 122 -10.42 -0.35 7.14
CA ARG A 122 -11.07 -0.57 8.43
C ARG A 122 -11.63 0.71 9.05
N GLU A 123 -10.95 1.84 8.92
CA GLU A 123 -11.46 3.15 9.34
C GLU A 123 -12.76 3.51 8.61
N PHE A 124 -12.84 3.20 7.32
CA PHE A 124 -14.06 3.38 6.52
C PHE A 124 -15.15 2.32 6.82
N GLY A 125 -14.91 1.38 7.72
CA GLY A 125 -15.86 0.31 8.04
C GLY A 125 -15.98 -0.76 6.98
N LEU A 126 -15.09 -0.80 5.98
CA LEU A 126 -15.06 -1.83 4.96
C LEU A 126 -14.61 -3.17 5.58
N ARG A 127 -15.32 -4.25 5.28
CA ARG A 127 -15.17 -5.54 5.97
C ARG A 127 -14.55 -6.64 5.13
N ILE A 128 -14.48 -6.48 3.81
CA ILE A 128 -13.95 -7.47 2.87
C ILE A 128 -12.80 -6.82 2.12
N ALA A 129 -11.61 -7.44 2.19
CA ALA A 129 -10.45 -7.04 1.42
C ALA A 129 -10.52 -7.62 0.00
N ALA A 130 -10.26 -6.82 -1.02
CA ALA A 130 -10.29 -7.29 -2.40
C ALA A 130 -9.16 -6.69 -3.25
N ALA A 131 -8.78 -7.40 -4.31
CA ALA A 131 -7.86 -6.90 -5.33
C ALA A 131 -8.03 -7.61 -6.67
N GLY A 132 -7.82 -6.88 -7.77
CA GLY A 132 -7.54 -7.47 -9.09
C GLY A 132 -6.02 -7.55 -9.28
N THR A 133 -5.47 -8.74 -9.60
CA THR A 133 -4.00 -8.91 -9.62
C THR A 133 -3.55 -10.09 -10.48
N THR A 134 -2.29 -10.03 -10.89
CA THR A 134 -1.57 -11.14 -11.53
C THR A 134 -0.43 -11.70 -10.65
N GLY A 135 -0.39 -11.38 -9.33
CA GLY A 135 0.71 -11.89 -8.49
C GLY A 135 0.79 -11.26 -7.09
N ASN A 136 1.91 -10.66 -6.76
CA ASN A 136 2.31 -10.23 -5.40
C ASN A 136 1.27 -9.41 -4.62
N LEU A 137 0.43 -8.63 -5.31
CA LEU A 137 -0.62 -7.89 -4.62
C LEU A 137 -1.65 -8.82 -3.98
N GLY A 138 -2.04 -9.91 -4.67
CA GLY A 138 -2.98 -10.90 -4.13
C GLY A 138 -2.43 -11.59 -2.88
N ASN A 139 -1.15 -11.97 -2.90
CA ASN A 139 -0.49 -12.59 -1.74
C ASN A 139 -0.53 -11.66 -0.54
N SER A 140 -0.13 -10.41 -0.74
CA SER A 140 -0.09 -9.40 0.32
C SER A 140 -1.49 -9.10 0.87
N VAL A 141 -2.50 -8.94 0.00
CA VAL A 141 -3.88 -8.70 0.42
C VAL A 141 -4.42 -9.87 1.23
N ALA A 142 -4.23 -11.11 0.76
CA ALA A 142 -4.70 -12.30 1.48
C ALA A 142 -4.01 -12.43 2.86
N ALA A 143 -2.69 -12.22 2.93
CA ALA A 143 -1.93 -12.32 4.18
C ALA A 143 -2.34 -11.24 5.20
N HIS A 144 -2.43 -9.97 4.77
CA HIS A 144 -2.82 -8.87 5.65
C HIS A 144 -4.30 -8.95 6.07
N ALA A 145 -5.18 -9.41 5.17
CA ALA A 145 -6.59 -9.64 5.49
C ALA A 145 -6.74 -10.75 6.53
N ALA A 146 -6.02 -11.87 6.40
CA ALA A 146 -5.99 -12.94 7.39
C ALA A 146 -5.53 -12.41 8.76
N LYS A 147 -4.47 -11.58 8.80
CA LYS A 147 -4.01 -10.91 10.03
C LYS A 147 -5.08 -10.01 10.65
N ALA A 148 -5.85 -9.32 9.82
CA ALA A 148 -6.90 -8.40 10.25
C ALA A 148 -8.23 -9.09 10.63
N GLY A 149 -8.36 -10.40 10.41
CA GLY A 149 -9.62 -11.14 10.55
C GLY A 149 -10.67 -10.73 9.50
N MET A 150 -10.22 -10.27 8.33
CA MET A 150 -11.08 -9.87 7.21
C MET A 150 -11.12 -10.99 6.17
N PRO A 151 -12.29 -11.32 5.59
CA PRO A 151 -12.33 -12.12 4.37
C PRO A 151 -11.54 -11.43 3.25
N ALA A 152 -10.83 -12.21 2.43
CA ALA A 152 -10.12 -11.72 1.26
C ALA A 152 -10.71 -12.33 -0.01
N VAL A 153 -10.93 -11.51 -1.04
CA VAL A 153 -11.38 -11.94 -2.38
C VAL A 153 -10.39 -11.41 -3.42
N VAL A 154 -9.71 -12.31 -4.12
CA VAL A 154 -8.68 -11.95 -5.09
C VAL A 154 -9.09 -12.39 -6.48
N PHE A 155 -9.24 -11.42 -7.37
CA PHE A 155 -9.59 -11.64 -8.77
C PHE A 155 -8.32 -11.76 -9.60
N MET A 156 -8.20 -12.80 -10.41
CA MET A 156 -7.04 -13.03 -11.27
C MET A 156 -7.43 -13.70 -12.59
N PRO A 157 -6.64 -13.52 -13.66
CA PRO A 157 -6.83 -14.28 -14.90
C PRO A 157 -6.80 -15.78 -14.64
N ALA A 158 -7.65 -16.54 -15.32
CA ALA A 158 -7.80 -17.98 -15.11
C ALA A 158 -6.59 -18.80 -15.58
N ASP A 159 -5.77 -18.24 -16.46
CA ASP A 159 -4.56 -18.84 -17.03
C ASP A 159 -3.27 -18.50 -16.26
N LEU A 160 -3.42 -17.92 -15.04
CA LEU A 160 -2.28 -17.55 -14.23
C LEU A 160 -1.49 -18.79 -13.74
N GLU A 161 -0.19 -18.65 -13.63
CA GLU A 161 0.71 -19.69 -13.15
C GLU A 161 0.30 -20.23 -11.76
N ALA A 162 0.29 -21.56 -11.60
CA ALA A 162 -0.14 -22.23 -10.37
C ALA A 162 0.59 -21.70 -9.11
N GLY A 163 1.88 -21.36 -9.21
CA GLY A 163 2.65 -20.80 -8.10
C GLY A 163 2.06 -19.50 -7.54
N LYS A 164 1.57 -18.61 -8.40
CA LYS A 164 0.94 -17.34 -8.00
C LYS A 164 -0.43 -17.54 -7.35
N VAL A 165 -1.17 -18.55 -7.81
CA VAL A 165 -2.46 -18.94 -7.23
C VAL A 165 -2.26 -19.54 -5.84
N ILE A 166 -1.33 -20.48 -5.70
CA ILE A 166 -1.04 -21.16 -4.43
C ILE A 166 -0.57 -20.20 -3.36
N THR A 167 0.34 -19.27 -3.69
CA THR A 167 0.86 -18.28 -2.73
C THR A 167 -0.21 -17.32 -2.20
N THR A 168 -1.30 -17.12 -2.93
CA THR A 168 -2.47 -16.37 -2.44
C THR A 168 -3.40 -17.27 -1.63
N ALA A 169 -3.65 -18.49 -2.10
CA ALA A 169 -4.58 -19.43 -1.50
C ALA A 169 -4.16 -19.89 -0.09
N VAL A 170 -2.86 -19.99 0.17
CA VAL A 170 -2.30 -20.46 1.48
C VAL A 170 -2.75 -19.59 2.66
N TYR A 171 -3.10 -18.33 2.44
CA TYR A 171 -3.61 -17.41 3.47
C TYR A 171 -5.14 -17.50 3.65
N GLY A 172 -5.83 -18.41 2.96
CA GLY A 172 -7.28 -18.64 3.10
C GLY A 172 -8.16 -17.65 2.32
N GLY A 173 -7.56 -16.87 1.39
CA GLY A 173 -8.32 -15.97 0.52
C GLY A 173 -9.15 -16.72 -0.53
N THR A 174 -10.33 -16.20 -0.86
CA THR A 174 -11.13 -16.68 -1.99
C THR A 174 -10.52 -16.17 -3.29
N ILE A 175 -10.21 -17.09 -4.21
CA ILE A 175 -9.70 -16.74 -5.55
C ILE A 175 -10.83 -16.84 -6.56
N VAL A 176 -11.05 -15.76 -7.30
CA VAL A 176 -11.99 -15.69 -8.41
C VAL A 176 -11.21 -15.68 -9.71
N ALA A 177 -11.22 -16.82 -10.41
CA ALA A 177 -10.54 -16.99 -11.68
C ALA A 177 -11.42 -16.47 -12.83
N ILE A 178 -10.93 -15.43 -13.53
CA ILE A 178 -11.64 -14.77 -14.62
C ILE A 178 -11.12 -15.28 -15.96
N LYS A 179 -12.03 -15.73 -16.81
CA LYS A 179 -11.70 -16.06 -18.20
C LYS A 179 -11.58 -14.76 -19.00
N GLY A 180 -10.38 -14.20 -19.01
CA GLY A 180 -10.07 -12.92 -19.64
C GLY A 180 -8.69 -12.44 -19.29
N ASN A 181 -8.28 -11.32 -19.88
CA ASN A 181 -7.00 -10.68 -19.62
C ASN A 181 -7.04 -9.80 -18.35
N TYR A 182 -5.91 -9.20 -17.99
CA TYR A 182 -5.80 -8.37 -16.79
C TYR A 182 -6.67 -7.10 -16.83
N ASP A 183 -6.90 -6.52 -18.01
CA ASP A 183 -7.75 -5.33 -18.15
C ASP A 183 -9.22 -5.66 -17.90
N GLU A 184 -9.67 -6.84 -18.33
CA GLU A 184 -11.02 -7.34 -18.04
C GLU A 184 -11.20 -7.63 -16.54
N VAL A 185 -10.17 -8.17 -15.87
CA VAL A 185 -10.17 -8.33 -14.41
C VAL A 185 -10.29 -6.96 -13.71
N ASN A 186 -9.51 -5.97 -14.13
CA ASN A 186 -9.56 -4.63 -13.53
C ASN A 186 -10.91 -3.94 -13.73
N ARG A 187 -11.50 -4.07 -14.92
CA ARG A 187 -12.84 -3.53 -15.20
C ARG A 187 -13.89 -4.16 -14.29
N LEU A 188 -13.89 -5.49 -14.17
CA LEU A 188 -14.80 -6.18 -13.26
C LEU A 188 -14.60 -5.74 -11.81
N CYS A 189 -13.34 -5.58 -11.37
CA CYS A 189 -13.05 -5.10 -10.02
C CYS A 189 -13.60 -3.70 -9.76
N ALA A 190 -13.56 -2.79 -10.76
CA ALA A 190 -14.14 -1.47 -10.64
C ALA A 190 -15.67 -1.54 -10.52
N GLU A 191 -16.33 -2.32 -11.38
CA GLU A 191 -17.79 -2.54 -11.33
C GLU A 191 -18.25 -3.14 -9.98
N VAL A 192 -17.49 -4.10 -9.44
CA VAL A 192 -17.78 -4.69 -8.11
C VAL A 192 -17.52 -3.69 -6.99
N ALA A 193 -16.46 -2.86 -7.09
CA ALA A 193 -16.17 -1.83 -6.10
C ALA A 193 -17.25 -0.75 -6.02
N ASP A 194 -17.90 -0.44 -7.13
CA ASP A 194 -19.03 0.51 -7.17
C ASP A 194 -20.32 -0.11 -6.61
N ALA A 195 -20.50 -1.43 -6.77
CA ALA A 195 -21.72 -2.13 -6.37
C ALA A 195 -21.71 -2.62 -4.92
N TYR A 196 -20.55 -2.87 -4.33
CA TYR A 196 -20.41 -3.50 -3.01
C TYR A 196 -19.41 -2.76 -2.12
N PRO A 197 -19.63 -2.70 -0.79
CA PRO A 197 -18.73 -2.03 0.16
C PRO A 197 -17.50 -2.90 0.47
N TRP A 198 -16.76 -3.28 -0.56
CA TRP A 198 -15.51 -4.02 -0.46
C TRP A 198 -14.30 -3.10 -0.61
N ALA A 199 -13.23 -3.40 0.11
CA ALA A 199 -11.98 -2.67 0.03
C ALA A 199 -11.12 -3.19 -1.13
N PHE A 200 -11.34 -2.73 -2.34
CA PHE A 200 -10.44 -2.99 -3.46
C PHE A 200 -9.20 -2.09 -3.33
N VAL A 201 -8.12 -2.65 -2.80
CA VAL A 201 -6.92 -1.87 -2.43
C VAL A 201 -6.30 -1.10 -3.59
N ASN A 202 -6.39 -1.61 -4.80
CA ASN A 202 -5.89 -0.97 -6.02
C ASN A 202 -6.98 -0.26 -6.86
N THR A 203 -8.19 -0.11 -6.33
CA THR A 203 -9.30 0.60 -6.95
C THR A 203 -9.84 1.68 -6.00
N ASN A 204 -10.89 1.43 -5.24
CA ASN A 204 -11.54 2.45 -4.40
C ASN A 204 -10.72 2.87 -3.15
N VAL A 205 -9.69 2.12 -2.76
CA VAL A 205 -8.76 2.50 -1.68
C VAL A 205 -7.39 2.93 -2.23
N ARG A 206 -7.28 3.14 -3.55
CA ARG A 206 -6.02 3.39 -4.25
C ARG A 206 -5.25 4.61 -3.75
N ALA A 207 -5.91 5.72 -3.41
CA ALA A 207 -5.25 6.91 -2.89
C ALA A 207 -4.42 6.56 -1.63
N PHE A 208 -5.01 5.81 -0.72
CA PHE A 208 -4.37 5.38 0.53
C PHE A 208 -3.35 4.26 0.34
N TYR A 209 -3.57 3.37 -0.64
CA TYR A 209 -2.60 2.38 -1.07
C TYR A 209 -1.31 3.05 -1.56
N SER A 210 -1.41 4.10 -2.36
CA SER A 210 -0.25 4.84 -2.89
C SER A 210 0.60 5.45 -1.77
N GLU A 211 -0.02 5.88 -0.68
CA GLU A 211 0.64 6.45 0.47
C GLU A 211 1.62 5.48 1.17
N GLY A 212 1.32 4.20 1.19
CA GLY A 212 2.24 3.18 1.71
C GLY A 212 3.57 3.10 0.95
N SER A 213 3.58 3.51 -0.32
CA SER A 213 4.80 3.54 -1.15
C SER A 213 5.86 4.51 -0.64
N LYS A 214 5.46 5.64 -0.05
CA LYS A 214 6.36 6.68 0.47
C LYS A 214 7.32 6.13 1.54
N THR A 215 6.88 5.13 2.29
CA THR A 215 7.66 4.54 3.37
C THR A 215 9.00 3.96 2.91
N LEU A 216 9.09 3.51 1.66
CA LEU A 216 10.36 3.05 1.08
C LEU A 216 11.36 4.20 0.99
N SER A 217 10.95 5.36 0.49
CA SER A 217 11.80 6.55 0.38
C SER A 217 12.19 7.09 1.75
N PHE A 218 11.26 7.12 2.71
CA PHE A 218 11.54 7.54 4.07
C PHE A 218 12.61 6.66 4.72
N GLU A 219 12.51 5.34 4.57
CA GLU A 219 13.51 4.41 5.08
C GLU A 219 14.88 4.59 4.43
N VAL A 220 14.93 4.82 3.12
CA VAL A 220 16.21 5.07 2.42
C VAL A 220 16.87 6.32 2.96
N VAL A 221 16.13 7.42 3.09
CA VAL A 221 16.66 8.69 3.62
C VAL A 221 17.12 8.53 5.07
N GLU A 222 16.33 7.88 5.93
CA GLU A 222 16.69 7.61 7.32
C GLU A 222 17.96 6.74 7.42
N GLN A 223 18.00 5.62 6.67
CA GLN A 223 19.13 4.67 6.70
C GLN A 223 20.43 5.24 6.12
N LEU A 224 20.33 6.26 5.26
CA LEU A 224 21.48 7.04 4.78
C LEU A 224 21.82 8.24 5.67
N GLY A 225 21.23 8.37 6.87
CA GLY A 225 21.52 9.42 7.83
C GLY A 225 20.90 10.76 7.47
N TRP A 226 19.72 10.76 6.81
CA TRP A 226 18.94 11.97 6.45
C TRP A 226 19.67 12.92 5.47
N ARG A 227 20.42 12.36 4.53
CA ARG A 227 21.18 13.08 3.51
C ARG A 227 20.69 12.75 2.09
#